data_e6bdb7e0ad01c2f7e9fcbbd70e84ad6d
#
_entry.id   e6bdb7e0ad01c2f7e9fcbbd70e84ad6d
#
_cell.length_a   1.000
_cell.length_b   1.000
_cell.length_c   1.000
_cell.angle_alpha   90.00
_cell.angle_beta   90.00
_cell.angle_gamma   90.00
#
_symmetry.space_group_name_H-M   'P 1'
#
loop_
_entity.id
_entity.type
_entity.pdbx_description
1 polymer ?
#
loop_
_entity_poly.entity_id
_entity_poly.type
_entity_poly.pdbx_seq_one_letter_code
_entity_poly.pdbx_strand_id
1 'polypeptide(L)'
;NVLFVYATKGSIIENEWYYNKAKFDAETFWYRANGTIEVVKDTDFNPKKYSDRNVILYGNKSNNAAWNKLLKNSPIQVENNLVAIGAKKLTGSQWGMYFTVPRSDSNVASIGVITATGSNGMKATYANHYLVNGTTFPDLLLFDNTVISNGDKAIKCAGFFGNDWSIKTGDFK
;
A
#
# COMPACT_ATOMS: atom_id res chain seq x y z
N ASN A 1 1.46 -6.29 -16.11
CA ASN A 1 0.49 -5.22 -16.35
C ASN A 1 0.17 -4.46 -15.05
N VAL A 2 1.18 -3.76 -14.51
CA VAL A 2 1.12 -3.02 -13.24
C VAL A 2 1.31 -1.52 -13.47
N LEU A 3 0.61 -0.70 -12.69
CA LEU A 3 0.68 0.76 -12.66
C LEU A 3 1.00 1.21 -11.23
N PHE A 4 1.93 2.14 -11.05
CA PHE A 4 2.20 2.77 -9.76
C PHE A 4 1.52 4.13 -9.69
N VAL A 5 0.75 4.36 -8.61
CA VAL A 5 0.01 5.61 -8.39
C VAL A 5 0.44 6.23 -7.07
N TYR A 6 1.15 7.35 -7.12
CA TYR A 6 1.70 7.99 -5.93
C TYR A 6 0.91 9.23 -5.47
N ALA A 7 0.92 9.48 -4.17
CA ALA A 7 0.23 10.57 -3.51
C ALA A 7 0.83 11.94 -3.84
N THR A 8 -0.02 12.95 -4.03
CA THR A 8 0.39 14.34 -4.27
C THR A 8 -0.35 15.38 -3.41
N LYS A 9 -1.23 14.93 -2.50
CA LYS A 9 -2.06 15.83 -1.67
C LYS A 9 -1.60 15.93 -0.21
N GLY A 10 -0.45 15.37 0.12
CA GLY A 10 0.17 15.54 1.42
C GLY A 10 1.01 16.81 1.54
N SER A 11 1.80 16.90 2.60
CA SER A 11 2.86 17.91 2.69
C SER A 11 3.91 17.74 1.58
N ILE A 12 4.73 18.75 1.34
CA ILE A 12 5.82 18.69 0.36
C ILE A 12 6.71 17.47 0.63
N ILE A 13 7.09 17.24 1.89
CA ILE A 13 7.96 16.12 2.30
C ILE A 13 7.27 14.77 2.05
N GLU A 14 5.98 14.64 2.34
CA GLU A 14 5.23 13.41 2.06
C GLU A 14 5.13 13.13 0.56
N ASN A 15 4.78 14.12 -0.23
CA ASN A 15 4.64 13.99 -1.68
C ASN A 15 5.96 13.59 -2.35
N GLU A 16 7.06 14.23 -1.95
CA GLU A 16 8.40 13.90 -2.42
C GLU A 16 8.80 12.47 -2.04
N TRP A 17 8.50 12.07 -0.80
CA TRP A 17 8.80 10.73 -0.34
C TRP A 17 8.04 9.66 -1.13
N TYR A 18 6.73 9.81 -1.34
CA TYR A 18 5.92 8.84 -2.09
C TYR A 18 6.34 8.76 -3.56
N TYR A 19 6.67 9.89 -4.18
CA TYR A 19 7.23 9.91 -5.53
C TYR A 19 8.56 9.13 -5.60
N ASN A 20 9.49 9.44 -4.71
CA ASN A 20 10.81 8.79 -4.68
C ASN A 20 10.68 7.28 -4.38
N LYS A 21 9.76 6.89 -3.50
CA LYS A 21 9.49 5.48 -3.21
C LYS A 21 8.94 4.76 -4.44
N ALA A 22 7.92 5.31 -5.10
CA ALA A 22 7.35 4.72 -6.30
C ALA A 22 8.39 4.62 -7.43
N LYS A 23 9.22 5.65 -7.61
CA LYS A 23 10.32 5.65 -8.57
C LYS A 23 11.36 4.58 -8.24
N PHE A 24 11.82 4.50 -7.00
CA PHE A 24 12.77 3.49 -6.55
C PHE A 24 12.27 2.07 -6.79
N ASP A 25 10.99 1.81 -6.49
CA ASP A 25 10.39 0.50 -6.70
C ASP A 25 10.27 0.16 -8.20
N ALA A 26 9.92 1.14 -9.04
CA ALA A 26 9.88 0.95 -10.48
C ALA A 26 11.28 0.67 -11.08
N GLU A 27 12.30 1.39 -10.61
CA GLU A 27 13.69 1.16 -10.99
C GLU A 27 14.20 -0.21 -10.50
N THR A 28 13.81 -0.63 -9.29
CA THR A 28 14.13 -1.94 -8.74
C THR A 28 13.50 -3.05 -9.57
N PHE A 29 12.25 -2.88 -9.99
CA PHE A 29 11.57 -3.84 -10.87
C PHE A 29 12.24 -3.91 -12.24
N TRP A 30 12.61 -2.79 -12.83
CA TRP A 30 13.37 -2.76 -14.09
C TRP A 30 14.71 -3.49 -13.96
N TYR A 31 15.46 -3.19 -12.91
CA TYR A 31 16.78 -3.80 -12.69
C TYR A 31 16.72 -5.31 -12.42
N ARG A 32 15.74 -5.77 -11.63
CA ARG A 32 15.64 -7.17 -11.19
C ARG A 32 14.80 -8.05 -12.11
N ALA A 33 13.77 -7.50 -12.71
CA ALA A 33 12.80 -8.23 -13.51
C ALA A 33 12.82 -7.86 -15.00
N ASN A 34 13.70 -6.94 -15.40
CA ASN A 34 13.85 -6.46 -16.78
C ASN A 34 12.51 -5.96 -17.38
N GLY A 35 11.66 -5.39 -16.54
CA GLY A 35 10.34 -4.87 -16.91
C GLY A 35 10.20 -3.38 -16.61
N THR A 36 9.31 -2.71 -17.30
CA THR A 36 8.99 -1.29 -17.07
C THR A 36 7.65 -1.14 -16.36
N ILE A 37 7.56 -0.17 -15.45
CA ILE A 37 6.34 0.20 -14.75
C ILE A 37 6.07 1.68 -14.97
N GLU A 38 4.85 2.00 -15.39
CA GLU A 38 4.39 3.39 -15.50
C GLU A 38 4.11 3.94 -14.09
N VAL A 39 4.64 5.12 -13.78
CA VAL A 39 4.45 5.84 -12.52
C VAL A 39 3.61 7.08 -12.77
N VAL A 40 2.45 7.19 -12.12
CA VAL A 40 1.42 8.20 -12.37
C VAL A 40 1.09 8.95 -11.08
N LYS A 41 0.85 10.26 -11.19
CA LYS A 41 0.28 11.04 -10.10
C LYS A 41 -1.14 10.58 -9.79
N ASP A 42 -1.51 10.60 -8.52
CA ASP A 42 -2.87 10.28 -8.07
C ASP A 42 -3.94 11.19 -8.67
N THR A 43 -3.60 12.46 -8.95
CA THR A 43 -4.48 13.43 -9.61
C THR A 43 -4.73 13.08 -11.08
N ASP A 44 -3.76 12.49 -11.76
CA ASP A 44 -3.82 12.13 -13.18
C ASP A 44 -4.39 10.72 -13.40
N PHE A 45 -4.56 9.97 -12.30
CA PHE A 45 -5.10 8.61 -12.36
C PHE A 45 -6.59 8.60 -12.75
N ASN A 46 -6.89 7.91 -13.84
CA ASN A 46 -8.26 7.66 -14.30
C ASN A 46 -8.56 6.15 -14.29
N PRO A 47 -9.44 5.65 -13.40
CA PRO A 47 -9.77 4.22 -13.34
C PRO A 47 -10.23 3.62 -14.66
N LYS A 48 -11.00 4.36 -15.46
CA LYS A 48 -11.52 3.89 -16.75
C LYS A 48 -10.42 3.70 -17.79
N LYS A 49 -9.38 4.57 -17.79
CA LYS A 49 -8.23 4.43 -18.71
C LYS A 49 -7.39 3.19 -18.37
N TYR A 50 -7.39 2.77 -17.12
CA TYR A 50 -6.54 1.69 -16.60
C TYR A 50 -7.39 0.54 -16.01
N SER A 51 -8.55 0.25 -16.61
CA SER A 51 -9.56 -0.66 -16.05
C SER A 51 -9.09 -2.11 -15.84
N ASP A 52 -8.13 -2.56 -16.63
CA ASP A 52 -7.59 -3.93 -16.65
C ASP A 52 -6.19 -4.04 -16.03
N ARG A 53 -5.65 -2.93 -15.48
CA ARG A 53 -4.32 -2.92 -14.87
C ARG A 53 -4.38 -3.08 -13.36
N ASN A 54 -3.47 -3.90 -12.82
CA ASN A 54 -3.17 -3.89 -11.40
C ASN A 54 -2.59 -2.53 -11.00
N VAL A 55 -2.92 -2.07 -9.81
CA VAL A 55 -2.44 -0.79 -9.27
C VAL A 55 -1.67 -1.03 -7.99
N ILE A 56 -0.46 -0.46 -7.87
CA ILE A 56 0.19 -0.26 -6.58
C ILE A 56 -0.02 1.20 -6.18
N LEU A 57 -0.75 1.39 -5.07
CA LEU A 57 -1.07 2.72 -4.55
C LEU A 57 -0.08 3.09 -3.45
N TYR A 58 0.58 4.24 -3.61
CA TYR A 58 1.50 4.81 -2.62
C TYR A 58 0.84 5.99 -1.92
N GLY A 59 0.69 5.89 -0.60
CA GLY A 59 0.04 6.91 0.20
C GLY A 59 -1.18 6.39 0.95
N ASN A 60 -1.88 7.30 1.63
CA ASN A 60 -3.06 7.02 2.41
C ASN A 60 -4.26 7.87 1.97
N LYS A 61 -5.39 7.67 2.60
CA LYS A 61 -6.66 8.38 2.27
C LYS A 61 -6.57 9.89 2.43
N SER A 62 -5.70 10.38 3.32
CA SER A 62 -5.53 11.82 3.56
C SER A 62 -4.72 12.51 2.46
N ASN A 63 -3.80 11.78 1.79
CA ASN A 63 -2.84 12.39 0.87
C ASN A 63 -2.87 11.84 -0.56
N ASN A 64 -3.64 10.76 -0.85
CA ASN A 64 -3.76 10.18 -2.18
C ASN A 64 -5.18 10.32 -2.75
N ALA A 65 -5.34 11.11 -3.82
CA ALA A 65 -6.63 11.36 -4.47
C ALA A 65 -7.27 10.14 -5.12
N ALA A 66 -6.48 9.11 -5.44
CA ALA A 66 -6.98 7.86 -6.01
C ALA A 66 -7.56 6.92 -4.95
N TRP A 67 -7.27 7.14 -3.65
CA TRP A 67 -7.73 6.28 -2.57
C TRP A 67 -9.24 6.05 -2.60
N ASN A 68 -10.02 7.11 -2.60
CA ASN A 68 -11.48 7.01 -2.61
C ASN A 68 -12.06 6.46 -3.92
N LYS A 69 -11.33 6.55 -5.03
CA LYS A 69 -11.74 5.95 -6.31
C LYS A 69 -11.61 4.43 -6.29
N LEU A 70 -10.60 3.92 -5.56
CA LEU A 70 -10.22 2.51 -5.57
C LEU A 70 -10.62 1.77 -4.29
N LEU A 71 -10.53 2.42 -3.13
CA LEU A 71 -10.58 1.79 -1.81
C LEU A 71 -11.70 2.33 -0.90
N LYS A 72 -12.68 3.07 -1.44
CA LYS A 72 -13.78 3.64 -0.64
C LYS A 72 -14.48 2.60 0.25
N ASN A 73 -14.70 1.40 -0.27
CA ASN A 73 -15.41 0.32 0.41
C ASN A 73 -14.47 -0.74 1.00
N SER A 74 -13.16 -0.51 0.98
CA SER A 74 -12.21 -1.44 1.58
C SER A 74 -12.44 -1.53 3.10
N PRO A 75 -12.38 -2.73 3.70
CA PRO A 75 -12.41 -2.90 5.14
C PRO A 75 -11.18 -2.33 5.85
N ILE A 76 -10.16 -1.95 5.06
CA ILE A 76 -8.94 -1.30 5.54
C ILE A 76 -8.96 0.15 5.11
N GLN A 77 -8.88 1.05 6.08
CA GLN A 77 -8.75 2.49 5.85
C GLN A 77 -7.52 3.02 6.60
N VAL A 78 -6.68 3.75 5.89
CA VAL A 78 -5.47 4.37 6.46
C VAL A 78 -5.53 5.87 6.20
N GLU A 79 -5.41 6.63 7.27
CA GLU A 79 -5.37 8.09 7.26
C GLU A 79 -4.16 8.58 8.06
N ASN A 80 -3.88 9.86 8.03
CA ASN A 80 -2.87 10.42 8.92
C ASN A 80 -3.24 10.14 10.38
N ASN A 81 -2.30 9.54 11.12
CA ASN A 81 -2.44 9.13 12.51
C ASN A 81 -3.52 8.08 12.81
N LEU A 82 -4.05 7.37 11.80
CA LEU A 82 -5.10 6.38 12.02
C LEU A 82 -5.01 5.22 11.03
N VAL A 83 -5.04 4.00 11.55
CA VAL A 83 -5.33 2.77 10.80
C VAL A 83 -6.66 2.21 11.30
N ALA A 84 -7.56 1.86 10.39
CA ALA A 84 -8.77 1.08 10.69
C ALA A 84 -8.73 -0.24 9.90
N ILE A 85 -8.92 -1.36 10.60
CA ILE A 85 -9.01 -2.72 10.06
C ILE A 85 -10.33 -3.30 10.56
N GLY A 86 -11.37 -3.27 9.72
CA GLY A 86 -12.72 -3.56 10.15
C GLY A 86 -13.16 -2.63 11.29
N ALA A 87 -13.53 -3.20 12.45
CA ALA A 87 -13.93 -2.44 13.63
C ALA A 87 -12.75 -1.99 14.51
N LYS A 88 -11.54 -2.55 14.30
CA LYS A 88 -10.34 -2.21 15.09
C LYS A 88 -9.72 -0.92 14.57
N LYS A 89 -9.29 -0.06 15.49
CA LYS A 89 -8.62 1.21 15.18
C LYS A 89 -7.31 1.32 15.97
N LEU A 90 -6.26 1.77 15.29
CA LEU A 90 -4.95 2.08 15.87
C LEU A 90 -4.60 3.52 15.54
N THR A 91 -4.27 4.28 16.56
CA THR A 91 -3.85 5.68 16.43
C THR A 91 -2.33 5.82 16.47
N GLY A 92 -1.80 6.89 15.89
CA GLY A 92 -0.39 7.23 15.88
C GLY A 92 0.20 7.30 14.48
N SER A 93 1.34 7.97 14.34
CA SER A 93 2.04 8.22 13.07
C SER A 93 3.11 7.19 12.72
N GLN A 94 3.30 6.18 13.56
CA GLN A 94 4.37 5.18 13.44
C GLN A 94 4.03 3.98 12.56
N TRP A 95 2.79 3.82 12.12
CA TRP A 95 2.33 2.63 11.43
C TRP A 95 2.69 2.65 9.95
N GLY A 96 3.32 1.59 9.47
CA GLY A 96 3.46 1.24 8.07
C GLY A 96 2.62 0.02 7.74
N MET A 97 2.10 -0.07 6.52
CA MET A 97 1.24 -1.17 6.11
C MET A 97 1.39 -1.51 4.63
N TYR A 98 1.35 -2.80 4.34
CA TYR A 98 1.11 -3.36 3.01
C TYR A 98 -0.18 -4.16 3.03
N PHE A 99 -0.99 -4.02 2.00
CA PHE A 99 -2.12 -4.94 1.80
C PHE A 99 -2.50 -5.03 0.33
N THR A 100 -3.20 -6.10 -0.02
CA THR A 100 -3.74 -6.31 -1.36
C THR A 100 -5.23 -6.60 -1.30
N VAL A 101 -5.98 -6.08 -2.26
CA VAL A 101 -7.43 -6.32 -2.40
C VAL A 101 -7.81 -6.32 -3.87
N PRO A 102 -8.91 -6.99 -4.28
CA PRO A 102 -9.45 -6.85 -5.62
C PRO A 102 -9.85 -5.40 -5.93
N ARG A 103 -9.72 -5.00 -7.18
CA ARG A 103 -10.31 -3.75 -7.65
C ARG A 103 -11.83 -3.91 -7.79
N SER A 104 -12.58 -3.01 -7.16
CA SER A 104 -14.05 -3.03 -7.23
C SER A 104 -14.62 -2.64 -8.59
N ASP A 105 -13.79 -2.02 -9.46
CA ASP A 105 -14.13 -1.58 -10.81
C ASP A 105 -13.56 -2.48 -11.91
N SER A 106 -13.04 -3.67 -11.56
CA SER A 106 -12.44 -4.62 -12.50
C SER A 106 -12.64 -6.06 -12.01
N ASN A 107 -12.85 -6.97 -12.97
CA ASN A 107 -12.97 -8.41 -12.68
C ASN A 107 -11.64 -9.17 -12.79
N VAL A 108 -10.56 -8.49 -13.20
CA VAL A 108 -9.27 -9.13 -13.49
C VAL A 108 -8.09 -8.45 -12.81
N ALA A 109 -8.31 -7.30 -12.17
CA ALA A 109 -7.23 -6.50 -11.59
C ALA A 109 -7.33 -6.40 -10.06
N SER A 110 -6.18 -6.21 -9.44
CA SER A 110 -6.01 -6.05 -8.00
C SER A 110 -5.36 -4.72 -7.66
N ILE A 111 -5.46 -4.34 -6.40
CA ILE A 111 -4.77 -3.18 -5.81
C ILE A 111 -3.82 -3.71 -4.76
N GLY A 112 -2.54 -3.39 -4.90
CA GLY A 112 -1.59 -3.44 -3.80
C GLY A 112 -1.46 -2.04 -3.19
N VAL A 113 -1.28 -1.94 -1.90
CA VAL A 113 -1.16 -0.67 -1.19
C VAL A 113 0.11 -0.64 -0.36
N ILE A 114 0.88 0.42 -0.53
CA ILE A 114 2.05 0.76 0.29
C ILE A 114 1.72 2.06 0.99
N THR A 115 1.46 1.99 2.28
CA THR A 115 0.88 3.10 3.02
C THR A 115 1.46 3.26 4.41
N ALA A 116 1.26 4.42 4.98
CA ALA A 116 1.64 4.71 6.36
C ALA A 116 0.74 5.80 6.95
N THR A 117 0.73 5.90 8.28
CA THR A 117 -0.03 6.93 9.02
C THR A 117 0.75 8.21 9.25
N GLY A 118 2.01 8.26 8.85
CA GLY A 118 2.89 9.41 8.98
C GLY A 118 4.33 9.10 8.57
N SER A 119 5.22 10.08 8.67
CA SER A 119 6.60 10.00 8.18
C SER A 119 7.42 8.86 8.78
N ASN A 120 7.21 8.53 10.05
CA ASN A 120 7.92 7.44 10.70
C ASN A 120 7.50 6.08 10.13
N GLY A 121 6.19 5.86 9.94
CA GLY A 121 5.68 4.66 9.27
C GLY A 121 6.12 4.59 7.79
N MET A 122 6.17 5.73 7.08
CA MET A 122 6.65 5.79 5.71
C MET A 122 8.10 5.32 5.56
N LYS A 123 8.99 5.78 6.43
CA LYS A 123 10.40 5.35 6.43
C LYS A 123 10.52 3.84 6.65
N ALA A 124 9.68 3.28 7.51
CA ALA A 124 9.68 1.85 7.80
C ALA A 124 9.30 0.98 6.59
N THR A 125 8.55 1.50 5.62
CA THR A 125 8.21 0.75 4.40
C THR A 125 9.42 0.44 3.51
N TYR A 126 10.55 1.12 3.66
CA TYR A 126 11.80 0.78 2.96
C TYR A 126 12.46 -0.51 3.46
N ALA A 127 12.17 -0.92 4.68
CA ALA A 127 12.80 -2.09 5.30
C ALA A 127 12.39 -3.42 4.66
N ASN A 128 11.35 -3.44 3.85
CA ASN A 128 10.78 -4.67 3.28
C ASN A 128 11.07 -4.78 1.77
N HIS A 129 11.63 -5.92 1.38
CA HIS A 129 12.00 -6.22 0.00
C HIS A 129 10.89 -6.99 -0.74
N TYR A 130 9.72 -6.39 -0.91
CA TYR A 130 8.54 -7.04 -1.52
C TYR A 130 8.65 -7.25 -3.04
N LEU A 131 9.63 -6.65 -3.71
CA LEU A 131 9.91 -6.90 -5.14
C LEU A 131 11.09 -7.86 -5.36
N VAL A 132 11.37 -8.74 -4.41
CA VAL A 132 12.46 -9.71 -4.50
C VAL A 132 11.89 -11.10 -4.74
N ASN A 133 12.46 -11.81 -5.71
CA ASN A 133 12.08 -13.21 -5.98
C ASN A 133 12.28 -14.10 -4.74
N GLY A 134 11.30 -14.96 -4.47
CA GLY A 134 11.29 -15.83 -3.29
C GLY A 134 10.77 -15.18 -2.01
N THR A 135 10.46 -13.89 -2.03
CA THR A 135 9.77 -13.23 -0.92
C THR A 135 8.27 -13.38 -1.09
N THR A 136 7.60 -13.92 -0.08
CA THR A 136 6.15 -14.00 -0.01
C THR A 136 5.64 -13.08 1.07
N PHE A 137 4.56 -12.36 0.78
CA PHE A 137 3.88 -11.51 1.74
C PHE A 137 2.45 -12.02 1.96
N PRO A 138 1.91 -11.89 3.18
CA PRO A 138 0.49 -12.07 3.41
C PRO A 138 -0.31 -10.98 2.68
N ASP A 139 -1.63 -11.16 2.59
CA ASP A 139 -2.51 -10.15 1.98
C ASP A 139 -2.53 -8.83 2.75
N LEU A 140 -2.22 -8.88 4.04
CA LEU A 140 -2.08 -7.73 4.91
C LEU A 140 -0.88 -7.90 5.84
N LEU A 141 -0.06 -6.86 5.93
CA LEU A 141 1.05 -6.73 6.88
C LEU A 141 1.05 -5.33 7.49
N LEU A 142 0.82 -5.25 8.80
CA LEU A 142 0.89 -4.02 9.59
C LEU A 142 2.07 -4.10 10.55
N PHE A 143 2.88 -3.06 10.58
CA PHE A 143 4.07 -2.96 11.43
C PHE A 143 4.26 -1.53 11.94
N ASP A 144 5.03 -1.37 13.01
CA ASP A 144 5.48 -0.07 13.47
C ASP A 144 6.89 0.26 12.96
N ASN A 145 7.30 1.52 13.14
CA ASN A 145 8.58 2.02 12.64
C ASN A 145 9.81 1.35 13.27
N THR A 146 9.65 0.54 14.31
CA THR A 146 10.76 -0.23 14.90
C THR A 146 11.12 -1.48 14.08
N VAL A 147 10.39 -1.78 13.00
CA VAL A 147 10.71 -2.89 12.08
C VAL A 147 12.14 -2.77 11.51
N ILE A 148 12.64 -1.56 11.39
CA ILE A 148 14.01 -1.29 10.90
C ILE A 148 15.07 -1.89 11.84
N SER A 149 14.82 -1.87 13.15
CA SER A 149 15.75 -2.36 14.18
C SER A 149 15.35 -3.72 14.77
N ASN A 150 14.06 -4.01 14.85
CA ASN A 150 13.51 -5.17 15.57
C ASN A 150 12.97 -6.27 14.64
N GLY A 151 12.97 -6.03 13.31
CA GLY A 151 12.46 -7.00 12.33
C GLY A 151 11.03 -7.44 12.65
N ASP A 152 10.78 -8.74 12.59
CA ASP A 152 9.45 -9.35 12.74
C ASP A 152 8.76 -9.03 14.07
N LYS A 153 9.51 -8.68 15.11
CA LYS A 153 8.95 -8.29 16.43
C LYS A 153 8.11 -7.01 16.37
N ALA A 154 8.31 -6.20 15.34
CA ALA A 154 7.53 -4.98 15.11
C ALA A 154 6.23 -5.21 14.36
N ILE A 155 5.98 -6.42 13.87
CA ILE A 155 4.74 -6.79 13.19
C ILE A 155 3.60 -6.82 14.21
N LYS A 156 2.51 -6.13 13.91
CA LYS A 156 1.32 -6.02 14.77
C LYS A 156 0.12 -6.78 14.24
N CYS A 157 0.10 -7.02 12.94
CA CYS A 157 -0.91 -7.84 12.29
C CYS A 157 -0.37 -8.34 10.96
N ALA A 158 -0.54 -9.61 10.69
CA ALA A 158 -0.25 -10.22 9.41
C ALA A 158 -1.29 -11.30 9.12
N GLY A 159 -1.65 -11.51 7.85
CA GLY A 159 -2.58 -12.58 7.51
C GLY A 159 -3.17 -12.48 6.12
N PHE A 160 -4.11 -13.37 5.89
CA PHE A 160 -4.79 -13.55 4.62
C PHE A 160 -6.29 -13.29 4.77
N PHE A 161 -6.88 -12.60 3.80
CA PHE A 161 -8.34 -12.50 3.72
C PHE A 161 -8.96 -13.87 3.45
N GLY A 162 -10.22 -14.03 3.83
CA GLY A 162 -11.00 -15.18 3.39
C GLY A 162 -11.27 -15.17 1.89
N ASN A 163 -11.84 -16.26 1.38
CA ASN A 163 -12.16 -16.37 -0.05
C ASN A 163 -13.16 -15.32 -0.55
N ASP A 164 -13.88 -14.67 0.35
CA ASP A 164 -14.79 -13.55 0.10
C ASP A 164 -14.11 -12.18 0.26
N TRP A 165 -12.79 -12.13 0.42
CA TRP A 165 -11.98 -10.95 0.68
C TRP A 165 -12.39 -10.19 1.94
N SER A 166 -13.02 -10.86 2.89
CA SER A 166 -13.38 -10.27 4.18
C SER A 166 -12.32 -10.55 5.25
N ILE A 167 -12.26 -9.66 6.25
CA ILE A 167 -11.46 -9.86 7.46
C ILE A 167 -12.10 -10.94 8.34
N LYS A 168 -13.43 -11.03 8.32
CA LYS A 168 -14.20 -11.94 9.21
C LYS A 168 -13.90 -13.42 8.96
N THR A 169 -13.70 -13.80 7.71
CA THR A 169 -13.42 -15.19 7.29
C THR A 169 -11.94 -15.41 7.02
N GLY A 170 -11.11 -14.39 7.21
CA GLY A 170 -9.67 -14.45 7.05
C GLY A 170 -8.94 -15.07 8.25
N ASP A 171 -7.64 -15.32 8.05
CA ASP A 171 -6.70 -15.76 9.09
C ASP A 171 -5.68 -14.65 9.34
N PHE A 172 -5.85 -13.94 10.44
CA PHE A 172 -4.99 -12.83 10.86
C PHE A 172 -4.44 -13.04 12.26
N LYS A 173 -3.16 -12.77 12.42
CA LYS A 173 -2.42 -12.83 13.69
C LYS A 173 -1.84 -11.47 14.05
#